data_f31bb60dc1670e8b9741dc467c4a9501
#
_entry.id   f31bb60dc1670e8b9741dc467c4a9501
#
_cell.length_a   1.000
_cell.length_b   1.000
_cell.length_c   1.000
_cell.angle_alpha   90.00
_cell.angle_beta   90.00
_cell.angle_gamma   90.00
#
_symmetry.space_group_name_H-M   'P 1'
#
loop_
_entity.id
_entity.type
_entity.pdbx_description
1 polymer ?
#
loop_
_entity_poly.entity_id
_entity_poly.type
_entity_poly.pdbx_seq_one_letter_code
_entity_poly.pdbx_strand_id
1 'polypeptide(L)'
;MLSFQLSLVLLNLYQFKVDKVIQLYEVMMTRHSTMIVGPTGGGKTVVIQALCDAQTLLGLPTTLYVLNPKACTVIELYGVLDHATRDWTDGLLSNIFREVNKPLDSERNERKYILFDGDVDALWIENMNSVMDDNKILTLANQERIKLQEHCSLLFEVIQGYT
;
A
#
# COMPACT_ATOMS: atom_id res chain seq x y z
N MET A 1 -42.27 -8.16 6.17
CA MET A 1 -41.42 -8.19 7.40
C MET A 1 -39.99 -8.61 7.03
N LEU A 2 -39.71 -9.69 6.29
CA LEU A 2 -38.39 -10.13 5.87
C LEU A 2 -37.65 -9.09 5.00
N SER A 3 -38.33 -8.44 4.06
CA SER A 3 -37.71 -7.43 3.15
C SER A 3 -37.21 -6.19 3.92
N PHE A 4 -37.94 -5.77 4.95
CA PHE A 4 -37.56 -4.63 5.79
C PHE A 4 -36.34 -4.96 6.65
N GLN A 5 -36.32 -6.17 7.25
CA GLN A 5 -35.15 -6.64 8.02
C GLN A 5 -33.92 -6.78 7.14
N LEU A 6 -34.07 -7.31 5.92
CA LEU A 6 -32.97 -7.42 4.96
C LEU A 6 -32.43 -6.05 4.56
N SER A 7 -33.31 -5.08 4.32
CA SER A 7 -32.91 -3.69 4.01
C SER A 7 -32.13 -3.05 5.17
N LEU A 8 -32.56 -3.30 6.40
CA LEU A 8 -31.88 -2.76 7.60
C LEU A 8 -30.49 -3.36 7.78
N VAL A 9 -30.35 -4.67 7.57
CA VAL A 9 -29.05 -5.38 7.61
C VAL A 9 -28.12 -4.86 6.53
N LEU A 10 -28.61 -4.69 5.30
CA LEU A 10 -27.83 -4.15 4.18
C LEU A 10 -27.38 -2.71 4.45
N LEU A 11 -28.26 -1.87 5.02
CA LEU A 11 -27.93 -0.50 5.39
C LEU A 11 -26.82 -0.44 6.45
N ASN A 12 -26.91 -1.28 7.48
CA ASN A 12 -25.90 -1.37 8.53
C ASN A 12 -24.55 -1.88 7.98
N LEU A 13 -24.56 -2.86 7.09
CA LEU A 13 -23.33 -3.35 6.44
C LEU A 13 -22.71 -2.27 5.54
N TYR A 14 -23.54 -1.49 4.85
CA TYR A 14 -23.06 -0.36 4.03
C TYR A 14 -22.44 0.72 4.91
N GLN A 15 -23.12 1.13 5.99
CA GLN A 15 -22.61 2.12 6.93
C GLN A 15 -21.29 1.67 7.56
N PHE A 16 -21.19 0.41 7.99
CA PHE A 16 -19.96 -0.15 8.53
C PHE A 16 -18.78 -0.05 7.55
N LYS A 17 -19.02 -0.31 6.27
CA LYS A 17 -17.96 -0.17 5.24
C LYS A 17 -17.53 1.29 5.07
N VAL A 18 -18.48 2.21 5.04
CA VAL A 18 -18.20 3.66 4.96
C VAL A 18 -17.36 4.11 6.14
N ASP A 19 -17.71 3.71 7.35
CA ASP A 19 -16.96 4.05 8.56
C ASP A 19 -15.52 3.53 8.49
N LYS A 20 -15.30 2.33 7.93
CA LYS A 20 -13.94 1.78 7.74
C LYS A 20 -13.13 2.54 6.70
N VAL A 21 -13.74 3.03 5.63
CA VAL A 21 -13.06 3.89 4.64
C VAL A 21 -12.64 5.20 5.27
N ILE A 22 -13.52 5.82 6.07
CA ILE A 22 -13.24 7.07 6.78
C ILE A 22 -12.08 6.86 7.78
N GLN A 23 -12.13 5.80 8.59
CA GLN A 23 -11.06 5.46 9.53
C GLN A 23 -9.72 5.25 8.84
N LEU A 24 -9.71 4.54 7.71
CA LEU A 24 -8.49 4.34 6.92
C LEU A 24 -7.94 5.68 6.44
N TYR A 25 -8.79 6.53 5.88
CA TYR A 25 -8.40 7.86 5.42
C TYR A 25 -7.79 8.72 6.54
N GLU A 26 -8.44 8.78 7.70
CA GLU A 26 -7.95 9.53 8.87
C GLU A 26 -6.56 9.07 9.34
N VAL A 27 -6.32 7.75 9.37
CA VAL A 27 -5.01 7.20 9.71
C VAL A 27 -3.97 7.59 8.67
N MET A 28 -4.29 7.50 7.39
CA MET A 28 -3.39 7.85 6.28
C MET A 28 -3.06 9.34 6.21
N MET A 29 -3.90 10.20 6.77
CA MET A 29 -3.58 11.64 6.89
C MET A 29 -2.43 11.91 7.85
N THR A 30 -2.18 11.02 8.80
CA THR A 30 -1.14 11.17 9.83
C THR A 30 0.04 10.25 9.63
N ARG A 31 -0.12 9.17 8.86
CA ARG A 31 0.87 8.12 8.65
C ARG A 31 1.08 7.85 7.17
N HIS A 32 2.35 7.78 6.76
CA HIS A 32 2.72 7.40 5.39
C HIS A 32 2.75 5.89 5.15
N SER A 33 2.68 5.10 6.23
CA SER A 33 2.56 3.64 6.19
C SER A 33 1.45 3.17 7.13
N THR A 34 0.54 2.32 6.64
CA THR A 34 -0.65 1.89 7.38
C THR A 34 -0.86 0.39 7.18
N MET A 35 -1.07 -0.33 8.29
CA MET A 35 -1.42 -1.75 8.27
C MET A 35 -2.93 -1.92 8.42
N ILE A 36 -3.53 -2.71 7.51
CA ILE A 36 -4.94 -3.06 7.53
C ILE A 36 -5.03 -4.54 7.91
N VAL A 37 -5.47 -4.80 9.15
CA VAL A 37 -5.50 -6.14 9.73
C VAL A 37 -6.92 -6.67 9.76
N GLY A 38 -7.10 -7.91 9.37
CA GLY A 38 -8.41 -8.58 9.44
C GLY A 38 -8.41 -9.95 8.77
N PRO A 39 -9.48 -10.73 8.95
CA PRO A 39 -9.58 -12.07 8.37
C PRO A 39 -9.64 -12.02 6.85
N THR A 40 -9.30 -13.15 6.22
CA THR A 40 -9.50 -13.34 4.78
C THR A 40 -11.00 -13.17 4.45
N GLY A 41 -11.31 -12.46 3.36
CA GLY A 41 -12.69 -12.15 3.00
C GLY A 41 -13.36 -11.06 3.86
N GLY A 42 -12.64 -10.45 4.82
CA GLY A 42 -13.14 -9.35 5.67
C GLY A 42 -13.36 -8.01 4.97
N GLY A 43 -13.12 -7.94 3.65
CA GLY A 43 -13.36 -6.74 2.85
C GLY A 43 -12.27 -5.68 2.91
N LYS A 44 -11.05 -6.03 3.37
CA LYS A 44 -9.91 -5.11 3.45
C LYS A 44 -9.61 -4.45 2.11
N THR A 45 -9.41 -5.24 1.07
CA THR A 45 -9.15 -4.76 -0.29
C THR A 45 -10.30 -3.89 -0.83
N VAL A 46 -11.55 -4.22 -0.49
CA VAL A 46 -12.73 -3.42 -0.89
C VAL A 46 -12.71 -2.03 -0.24
N VAL A 47 -12.31 -1.94 1.03
CA VAL A 47 -12.18 -0.66 1.75
C VAL A 47 -11.09 0.20 1.12
N ILE A 48 -9.93 -0.39 0.77
CA ILE A 48 -8.82 0.32 0.11
C ILE A 48 -9.26 0.84 -1.26
N GLN A 49 -9.89 -0.01 -2.07
CA GLN A 49 -10.35 0.38 -3.40
C GLN A 49 -11.41 1.47 -3.32
N ALA A 50 -12.39 1.34 -2.40
CA ALA A 50 -13.41 2.36 -2.19
C ALA A 50 -12.82 3.72 -1.78
N LEU A 51 -11.74 3.73 -0.99
CA LEU A 51 -11.01 4.96 -0.67
C LEU A 51 -10.40 5.60 -1.92
N CYS A 52 -9.70 4.81 -2.74
CA CYS A 52 -9.08 5.30 -3.97
C CYS A 52 -10.12 5.86 -4.95
N ASP A 53 -11.25 5.16 -5.11
CA ASP A 53 -12.35 5.58 -5.98
C ASP A 53 -13.00 6.87 -5.48
N ALA A 54 -13.25 6.97 -4.16
CA ALA A 54 -13.83 8.17 -3.54
C ALA A 54 -12.91 9.40 -3.70
N GLN A 55 -11.62 9.25 -3.47
CA GLN A 55 -10.65 10.32 -3.67
C GLN A 55 -10.60 10.79 -5.12
N THR A 56 -10.60 9.86 -6.06
CA THR A 56 -10.61 10.16 -7.50
C THR A 56 -11.88 10.91 -7.91
N LEU A 57 -13.05 10.49 -7.41
CA LEU A 57 -14.34 11.16 -7.64
C LEU A 57 -14.37 12.57 -7.05
N LEU A 58 -13.68 12.81 -5.95
CA LEU A 58 -13.55 14.12 -5.32
C LEU A 58 -12.50 15.04 -5.97
N GLY A 59 -11.93 14.64 -7.11
CA GLY A 59 -10.97 15.43 -7.86
C GLY A 59 -9.52 15.27 -7.40
N LEU A 60 -9.23 14.21 -6.64
CA LEU A 60 -7.87 13.80 -6.25
C LEU A 60 -7.54 12.45 -6.89
N PRO A 61 -7.05 12.41 -8.14
CA PRO A 61 -6.71 11.16 -8.81
C PRO A 61 -5.81 10.29 -7.94
N THR A 62 -6.24 9.05 -7.70
CA THR A 62 -5.53 8.13 -6.82
C THR A 62 -5.24 6.82 -7.53
N THR A 63 -3.96 6.46 -7.62
CA THR A 63 -3.51 5.23 -8.27
C THR A 63 -3.04 4.24 -7.21
N LEU A 64 -3.52 3.00 -7.32
CA LEU A 64 -3.16 1.90 -6.44
C LEU A 64 -2.26 0.90 -7.18
N TYR A 65 -1.03 0.72 -6.69
CA TYR A 65 -0.08 -0.29 -7.14
C TYR A 65 -0.15 -1.48 -6.18
N VAL A 66 -0.58 -2.63 -6.67
CA VAL A 66 -0.72 -3.84 -5.84
C VAL A 66 0.43 -4.79 -6.14
N LEU A 67 1.11 -5.26 -5.11
CA LEU A 67 2.12 -6.29 -5.23
C LEU A 67 2.01 -7.30 -4.09
N ASN A 68 2.32 -8.57 -4.41
CA ASN A 68 2.37 -9.64 -3.42
C ASN A 68 3.83 -10.01 -3.16
N PRO A 69 4.40 -9.61 -2.01
CA PRO A 69 5.82 -9.87 -1.71
C PRO A 69 6.14 -11.36 -1.58
N LYS A 70 5.17 -12.20 -1.20
CA LYS A 70 5.36 -13.64 -1.08
C LYS A 70 5.44 -14.38 -2.42
N ALA A 71 4.94 -13.77 -3.48
CA ALA A 71 5.02 -14.33 -4.83
C ALA A 71 6.40 -14.14 -5.48
N CYS A 72 7.30 -13.38 -4.84
CA CYS A 72 8.62 -13.03 -5.34
C CYS A 72 9.70 -13.41 -4.33
N THR A 73 10.89 -13.74 -4.80
CA THR A 73 12.09 -13.79 -3.95
C THR A 73 12.51 -12.37 -3.57
N VAL A 74 13.34 -12.23 -2.54
CA VAL A 74 13.87 -10.91 -2.13
C VAL A 74 14.62 -10.22 -3.28
N ILE A 75 15.35 -11.02 -4.09
CA ILE A 75 16.08 -10.53 -5.27
C ILE A 75 15.12 -10.02 -6.34
N GLU A 76 14.05 -10.76 -6.64
CA GLU A 76 13.02 -10.34 -7.61
C GLU A 76 12.25 -9.12 -7.12
N LEU A 77 12.10 -8.98 -5.80
CA LEU A 77 11.37 -7.88 -5.20
C LEU A 77 12.20 -6.58 -5.20
N TYR A 78 13.43 -6.63 -4.68
CA TYR A 78 14.27 -5.45 -4.48
C TYR A 78 15.30 -5.21 -5.58
N GLY A 79 15.68 -6.25 -6.32
CA GLY A 79 16.75 -6.23 -7.30
C GLY A 79 18.05 -6.84 -6.80
N VAL A 80 18.99 -6.99 -7.68
CA VAL A 80 20.31 -7.61 -7.43
C VAL A 80 21.43 -6.84 -8.09
N LEU A 81 22.54 -6.71 -7.37
CA LEU A 81 23.81 -6.23 -7.89
C LEU A 81 24.70 -7.43 -8.22
N ASP A 82 25.05 -7.61 -9.48
CA ASP A 82 26.05 -8.61 -9.88
C ASP A 82 27.42 -8.20 -9.34
N HIS A 83 28.02 -9.04 -8.50
CA HIS A 83 29.28 -8.73 -7.86
C HIS A 83 30.48 -8.80 -8.83
N ALA A 84 30.35 -9.54 -9.96
CA ALA A 84 31.41 -9.68 -10.94
C ALA A 84 31.39 -8.55 -11.96
N THR A 85 30.23 -8.25 -12.53
CA THR A 85 30.08 -7.21 -13.59
C THR A 85 29.76 -5.84 -13.02
N ARG A 86 29.27 -5.77 -11.76
CA ARG A 86 28.74 -4.55 -11.13
C ARG A 86 27.45 -4.04 -11.76
N ASP A 87 26.80 -4.86 -12.60
CA ASP A 87 25.52 -4.51 -13.19
C ASP A 87 24.40 -4.62 -12.15
N TRP A 88 23.49 -3.65 -12.18
CA TRP A 88 22.29 -3.64 -11.37
C TRP A 88 21.10 -4.14 -12.18
N THR A 89 20.36 -5.08 -11.62
CA THR A 89 19.08 -5.52 -12.16
C THR A 89 17.96 -5.11 -11.20
N ASP A 90 17.01 -4.32 -11.68
CA ASP A 90 15.88 -3.86 -10.88
C ASP A 90 14.95 -4.99 -10.49
N GLY A 91 14.44 -4.91 -9.24
CA GLY A 91 13.35 -5.73 -8.79
C GLY A 91 12.00 -5.06 -9.04
N LEU A 92 10.93 -5.80 -8.76
CA LEU A 92 9.56 -5.30 -8.93
C LEU A 92 9.28 -4.08 -8.04
N LEU A 93 9.61 -4.17 -6.75
CA LEU A 93 9.39 -3.07 -5.80
C LEU A 93 10.30 -1.88 -6.10
N SER A 94 11.58 -2.08 -6.40
CA SER A 94 12.48 -0.97 -6.70
C SER A 94 12.01 -0.17 -7.91
N ASN A 95 11.50 -0.85 -8.93
CA ASN A 95 10.94 -0.22 -10.12
C ASN A 95 9.65 0.56 -9.80
N ILE A 96 8.68 -0.08 -9.13
CA ILE A 96 7.44 0.59 -8.70
C ILE A 96 7.77 1.77 -7.79
N PHE A 97 8.66 1.58 -6.81
CA PHE A 97 8.99 2.63 -5.84
C PHE A 97 9.64 3.84 -6.50
N ARG A 98 10.49 3.64 -7.49
CA ARG A 98 11.08 4.72 -8.28
C ARG A 98 10.03 5.43 -9.14
N GLU A 99 9.10 4.68 -9.75
CA GLU A 99 8.03 5.24 -10.58
C GLU A 99 7.05 6.09 -9.77
N VAL A 100 6.59 5.59 -8.63
CA VAL A 100 5.60 6.32 -7.82
C VAL A 100 6.19 7.58 -7.16
N ASN A 101 7.48 7.56 -6.87
CA ASN A 101 8.19 8.66 -6.21
C ASN A 101 8.78 9.69 -7.20
N LYS A 102 8.46 9.62 -8.49
CA LYS A 102 8.80 10.70 -9.43
C LYS A 102 8.13 12.00 -8.97
N PRO A 103 8.85 13.12 -9.01
CA PRO A 103 8.27 14.43 -8.69
C PRO A 103 7.01 14.67 -9.53
N LEU A 104 5.98 15.22 -8.89
CA LEU A 104 4.80 15.68 -9.59
C LEU A 104 5.05 17.06 -10.16
N ASP A 105 4.48 17.34 -11.34
CA ASP A 105 4.39 18.70 -11.86
C ASP A 105 3.57 19.56 -10.88
N SER A 106 3.94 20.81 -10.72
CA SER A 106 3.36 21.74 -9.74
C SER A 106 1.83 21.93 -9.84
N GLU A 107 1.26 21.57 -10.99
CA GLU A 107 -0.19 21.64 -11.25
C GLU A 107 -0.94 20.32 -11.01
N ARG A 108 -0.19 19.23 -10.80
CA ARG A 108 -0.79 17.90 -10.57
C ARG A 108 -0.91 17.60 -9.09
N ASN A 109 -2.14 17.41 -8.64
CA ASN A 109 -2.42 16.89 -7.31
C ASN A 109 -2.97 15.46 -7.48
N GLU A 110 -2.12 14.47 -7.25
CA GLU A 110 -2.50 13.05 -7.32
C GLU A 110 -1.97 12.30 -6.10
N ARG A 111 -2.55 11.14 -5.80
CA ARG A 111 -2.07 10.21 -4.77
C ARG A 111 -1.65 8.90 -5.40
N LYS A 112 -0.57 8.31 -4.88
CA LYS A 112 -0.06 7.01 -5.31
C LYS A 112 0.12 6.12 -4.09
N TYR A 113 -0.56 5.00 -4.09
CA TYR A 113 -0.51 4.05 -2.98
C TYR A 113 0.13 2.75 -3.45
N ILE A 114 1.03 2.20 -2.64
CA ILE A 114 1.59 0.87 -2.85
C ILE A 114 0.95 -0.06 -1.82
N LEU A 115 0.18 -1.02 -2.29
CA LEU A 115 -0.44 -2.05 -1.46
C LEU A 115 0.39 -3.32 -1.51
N PHE A 116 0.86 -3.74 -0.34
CA PHE A 116 1.47 -5.03 -0.12
C PHE A 116 0.38 -6.03 0.30
N ASP A 117 -0.08 -6.84 -0.66
CA ASP A 117 -1.12 -7.83 -0.46
C ASP A 117 -0.49 -9.17 -0.10
N GLY A 118 -0.42 -9.46 1.17
CA GLY A 118 0.14 -10.69 1.72
C GLY A 118 0.67 -10.51 3.14
N ASP A 119 0.91 -11.64 3.82
CA ASP A 119 1.42 -11.59 5.18
C ASP A 119 2.80 -10.94 5.24
N VAL A 120 2.99 -10.18 6.29
CA VAL A 120 4.28 -9.57 6.60
C VAL A 120 5.25 -10.67 7.06
N ASP A 121 6.36 -10.80 6.34
CA ASP A 121 7.43 -11.75 6.62
C ASP A 121 8.72 -10.98 6.85
N ALA A 122 9.50 -11.40 7.86
CA ALA A 122 10.77 -10.80 8.19
C ALA A 122 11.75 -10.72 7.01
N LEU A 123 11.70 -11.69 6.09
CA LEU A 123 12.62 -11.75 4.93
C LEU A 123 12.53 -10.52 4.02
N TRP A 124 11.33 -9.98 3.80
CA TRP A 124 11.17 -8.83 2.92
C TRP A 124 10.92 -7.52 3.65
N ILE A 125 10.25 -7.57 4.82
CA ILE A 125 9.86 -6.34 5.53
C ILE A 125 11.05 -5.62 6.17
N GLU A 126 12.12 -6.34 6.49
CA GLU A 126 13.32 -5.76 7.12
C GLU A 126 13.92 -4.63 6.27
N ASN A 127 13.94 -4.80 4.94
CA ASN A 127 14.42 -3.78 4.02
C ASN A 127 13.50 -2.54 3.93
N MET A 128 12.26 -2.66 4.44
CA MET A 128 11.28 -1.57 4.45
C MET A 128 11.30 -0.76 5.74
N ASN A 129 12.03 -1.19 6.77
CA ASN A 129 12.04 -0.51 8.08
C ASN A 129 12.38 0.97 7.94
N SER A 130 13.41 1.33 7.19
CA SER A 130 13.82 2.71 6.98
C SER A 130 12.83 3.54 6.17
N VAL A 131 11.95 2.89 5.40
CA VAL A 131 10.85 3.56 4.66
C VAL A 131 9.67 3.80 5.58
N MET A 132 9.35 2.83 6.45
CA MET A 132 8.22 2.92 7.39
C MET A 132 8.52 3.88 8.54
N ASP A 133 9.80 4.08 8.87
CA ASP A 133 10.26 5.05 9.86
C ASP A 133 10.14 6.50 9.33
N ASP A 134 10.40 7.45 10.19
CA ASP A 134 10.38 8.89 9.87
C ASP A 134 11.40 9.29 8.78
N ASN A 135 12.42 8.46 8.53
CA ASN A 135 13.39 8.68 7.46
C ASN A 135 12.77 8.61 6.07
N LYS A 136 11.76 7.74 5.87
CA LYS A 136 11.01 7.57 4.61
C LYS A 136 11.92 7.26 3.41
N ILE A 137 12.99 6.48 3.60
CA ILE A 137 13.99 6.22 2.55
C ILE A 137 14.12 4.72 2.33
N LEU A 138 13.90 4.28 1.08
CA LEU A 138 14.27 2.95 0.61
C LEU A 138 15.73 2.98 0.16
N THR A 139 16.56 2.10 0.75
CA THR A 139 17.95 1.93 0.33
C THR A 139 18.10 0.58 -0.36
N LEU A 140 18.56 0.58 -1.61
CA LEU A 140 18.76 -0.60 -2.44
C LEU A 140 20.20 -1.13 -2.29
N ALA A 141 20.44 -2.38 -2.72
CA ALA A 141 21.76 -3.01 -2.64
C ALA A 141 22.85 -2.33 -3.49
N ASN A 142 22.47 -1.59 -4.53
CA ASN A 142 23.35 -0.73 -5.31
C ASN A 142 23.67 0.63 -4.63
N GLN A 143 23.25 0.81 -3.38
CA GLN A 143 23.37 2.04 -2.58
C GLN A 143 22.49 3.21 -3.04
N GLU A 144 21.62 3.01 -4.01
CA GLU A 144 20.59 3.99 -4.36
C GLU A 144 19.63 4.22 -3.20
N ARG A 145 19.30 5.48 -2.95
CA ARG A 145 18.36 5.89 -1.90
C ARG A 145 17.20 6.63 -2.52
N ILE A 146 16.00 6.08 -2.36
CA ILE A 146 14.77 6.64 -2.90
C ILE A 146 13.90 7.11 -1.74
N LYS A 147 13.64 8.42 -1.68
CA LYS A 147 12.81 9.02 -0.63
C LYS A 147 11.34 8.89 -1.01
N LEU A 148 10.51 8.43 -0.07
CA LEU A 148 9.06 8.42 -0.21
C LEU A 148 8.54 9.86 -0.23
N GLN A 149 7.85 10.22 -1.29
CA GLN A 149 7.28 11.56 -1.48
C GLN A 149 5.96 11.70 -0.71
N GLU A 150 5.52 12.93 -0.45
CA GLU A 150 4.31 13.22 0.34
C GLU A 150 3.00 12.78 -0.32
N HIS A 151 2.99 12.66 -1.65
CA HIS A 151 1.86 12.16 -2.40
C HIS A 151 1.78 10.62 -2.42
N CYS A 152 2.77 9.93 -1.85
CA CYS A 152 2.87 8.47 -1.80
C CYS A 152 2.57 7.94 -0.41
N SER A 153 1.88 6.80 -0.33
CA SER A 153 1.66 6.08 0.94
C SER A 153 1.80 4.57 0.73
N LEU A 154 2.18 3.89 1.81
CA LEU A 154 2.33 2.44 1.85
C LEU A 154 1.16 1.82 2.62
N LEU A 155 0.55 0.80 2.06
CA LEU A 155 -0.54 0.03 2.66
C LEU A 155 -0.11 -1.43 2.76
N PHE A 156 -0.34 -2.03 3.92
CA PHE A 156 -0.03 -3.44 4.16
C PHE A 156 -1.33 -4.16 4.52
N GLU A 157 -1.73 -5.12 3.68
CA GLU A 157 -2.89 -5.96 3.96
C GLU A 157 -2.41 -7.22 4.72
N VAL A 158 -2.76 -7.31 5.99
CA VAL A 158 -2.31 -8.37 6.89
C VAL A 158 -3.48 -9.26 7.27
N ILE A 159 -3.27 -10.58 7.18
CA ILE A 159 -4.25 -11.56 7.64
C ILE A 159 -4.07 -11.72 9.15
N GLN A 160 -5.14 -11.51 9.90
CA GLN A 160 -5.16 -11.84 11.32
C GLN A 160 -5.21 -13.36 11.45
N GLY A 161 -4.07 -13.98 11.81
CA GLY A 161 -4.05 -15.39 12.21
C GLY A 161 -4.84 -15.57 13.50
N TYR A 162 -5.72 -16.55 13.55
CA TYR A 162 -6.26 -17.05 14.81
C TYR A 162 -5.10 -17.76 15.52
N THR A 163 -4.59 -17.17 16.61
CA THR A 163 -3.74 -17.87 17.60
C THR A 163 -4.59 -18.71 18.50
#